data_ba507ec3691722d9405335923173b53e
#
_entry.id   ba507ec3691722d9405335923173b53e
#
_cell.length_a   1.000
_cell.length_b   1.000
_cell.length_c   1.000
_cell.angle_alpha   90.00
_cell.angle_beta   90.00
_cell.angle_gamma   90.00
#
_symmetry.space_group_name_H-M   'P 1'
#
loop_
_entity.id
_entity.type
_entity.pdbx_description
1 polymer ?
#
loop_
_entity_poly.entity_id
_entity_poly.type
_entity_poly.pdbx_seq_one_letter_code
_entity_poly.pdbx_strand_id
1 'polypeptide(L)'
;MNKALLVIDFINDIAHPDGRIAASAAHVLEQDAIAHANQALAHARTHGWLVVLIKVGFDPHYLLQPKGSPMFGRAHQFGALSLGDSGTDFHADLDVQPGDLVLTKPRVSPFYGTALEPALRANHIDHLYLCGVSTSWAIQAAAREGHDRDYAITILEDACAAADANEHHASLRMLGRIAEICKVAHLA
;
A
#
# COMPACT_ATOMS: atom_id res chain seq x y z
N MET A 1 5.09 1.90 -22.41
CA MET A 1 4.81 2.40 -21.05
C MET A 1 5.49 1.48 -20.05
N ASN A 2 6.37 2.02 -19.23
CA ASN A 2 7.00 1.24 -18.17
C ASN A 2 6.11 1.30 -16.91
N LYS A 3 5.81 0.13 -16.39
CA LYS A 3 4.80 -0.04 -15.33
C LYS A 3 5.45 -0.39 -13.99
N ALA A 4 4.88 0.07 -12.90
CA ALA A 4 5.20 -0.40 -11.56
C ALA A 4 3.94 -0.84 -10.81
N LEU A 5 4.05 -1.90 -10.03
CA LEU A 5 3.04 -2.32 -9.06
C LEU A 5 3.49 -1.89 -7.67
N LEU A 6 2.70 -1.05 -7.02
CA LEU A 6 2.89 -0.63 -5.63
C LEU A 6 1.92 -1.41 -4.73
N VAL A 7 2.45 -2.25 -3.87
CA VAL A 7 1.70 -3.03 -2.87
C VAL A 7 1.92 -2.40 -1.51
N ILE A 8 0.86 -1.84 -0.91
CA ILE A 8 0.99 -0.90 0.20
C ILE A 8 0.35 -1.45 1.48
N ASP A 9 1.14 -1.51 2.56
CA ASP A 9 0.74 -1.74 3.95
C ASP A 9 0.01 -3.07 4.23
N PHE A 10 0.22 -4.12 3.44
CA PHE A 10 -0.18 -5.47 3.84
C PHE A 10 0.79 -6.04 4.90
N ILE A 11 0.82 -5.39 6.06
CA ILE A 11 1.62 -5.76 7.23
C ILE A 11 0.73 -6.28 8.36
N ASN A 12 1.31 -7.05 9.28
CA ASN A 12 0.54 -7.71 10.34
C ASN A 12 -0.22 -6.72 11.24
N ASP A 13 0.37 -5.59 11.61
CA ASP A 13 -0.31 -4.60 12.47
C ASP A 13 -1.60 -4.03 11.85
N ILE A 14 -1.73 -4.06 10.50
CA ILE A 14 -2.85 -3.43 9.79
C ILE A 14 -3.79 -4.47 9.15
N ALA A 15 -3.22 -5.51 8.53
CA ALA A 15 -3.96 -6.44 7.69
C ALA A 15 -4.27 -7.79 8.37
N HIS A 16 -3.56 -8.16 9.45
CA HIS A 16 -3.81 -9.38 10.19
C HIS A 16 -4.89 -9.13 11.26
N PRO A 17 -5.83 -10.08 11.51
CA PRO A 17 -6.88 -9.93 12.53
C PRO A 17 -6.36 -9.61 13.93
N ASP A 18 -5.19 -10.14 14.31
CA ASP A 18 -4.55 -9.89 15.60
C ASP A 18 -3.63 -8.65 15.58
N GLY A 19 -3.66 -7.86 14.52
CA GLY A 19 -2.86 -6.64 14.39
C GLY A 19 -3.26 -5.56 15.39
N ARG A 20 -2.29 -4.77 15.85
CA ARG A 20 -2.51 -3.74 16.90
C ARG A 20 -3.37 -2.57 16.42
N ILE A 21 -3.49 -2.35 15.11
CA ILE A 21 -4.28 -1.29 14.47
C ILE A 21 -5.07 -1.83 13.27
N ALA A 22 -5.65 -3.02 13.41
CA ALA A 22 -6.20 -3.86 12.36
C ALA A 22 -7.63 -3.48 11.92
N ALA A 23 -7.95 -2.19 11.82
CA ALA A 23 -9.28 -1.73 11.41
C ALA A 23 -9.70 -2.25 10.02
N SER A 24 -8.75 -2.53 9.14
CA SER A 24 -9.03 -3.02 7.77
C SER A 24 -9.02 -4.56 7.66
N ALA A 25 -8.60 -5.30 8.67
CA ALA A 25 -8.34 -6.74 8.57
C ALA A 25 -9.59 -7.55 8.17
N ALA A 26 -10.76 -7.23 8.72
CA ALA A 26 -12.00 -7.91 8.36
C ALA A 26 -12.31 -7.74 6.87
N HIS A 27 -12.22 -6.53 6.34
CA HIS A 27 -12.50 -6.25 4.94
C HIS A 27 -11.40 -6.80 4.01
N VAL A 28 -10.14 -6.90 4.47
CA VAL A 28 -9.06 -7.61 3.74
C VAL A 28 -9.45 -9.06 3.47
N LEU A 29 -10.01 -9.74 4.49
CA LEU A 29 -10.48 -11.12 4.38
C LEU A 29 -11.73 -11.22 3.49
N GLU A 30 -12.72 -10.35 3.68
CA GLU A 30 -13.95 -10.34 2.87
C GLU A 30 -13.70 -10.13 1.38
N GLN A 31 -12.69 -9.33 1.04
CA GLN A 31 -12.31 -9.01 -0.34
C GLN A 31 -11.30 -10.01 -0.93
N ASP A 32 -10.79 -10.97 -0.17
CA ASP A 32 -9.62 -11.78 -0.56
C ASP A 32 -8.47 -10.90 -1.08
N ALA A 33 -8.30 -9.72 -0.49
CA ALA A 33 -7.44 -8.67 -1.05
C ALA A 33 -5.98 -9.11 -1.19
N ILE A 34 -5.45 -9.93 -0.28
CA ILE A 34 -4.09 -10.46 -0.36
C ILE A 34 -3.96 -11.47 -1.50
N ALA A 35 -4.95 -12.34 -1.70
CA ALA A 35 -4.94 -13.30 -2.80
C ALA A 35 -4.97 -12.59 -4.16
N HIS A 36 -5.78 -11.54 -4.31
CA HIS A 36 -5.77 -10.68 -5.49
C HIS A 36 -4.45 -9.92 -5.65
N ALA A 37 -3.86 -9.41 -4.57
CA ALA A 37 -2.54 -8.78 -4.61
C ALA A 37 -1.46 -9.76 -5.10
N ASN A 38 -1.51 -11.03 -4.67
CA ASN A 38 -0.59 -12.06 -5.14
C ASN A 38 -0.75 -12.36 -6.63
N GLN A 39 -1.98 -12.35 -7.16
CA GLN A 39 -2.21 -12.46 -8.60
C GLN A 39 -1.62 -11.26 -9.35
N ALA A 40 -1.78 -10.05 -8.82
CA ALA A 40 -1.17 -8.85 -9.40
C ALA A 40 0.37 -8.90 -9.34
N LEU A 41 0.96 -9.40 -8.24
CA LEU A 41 2.40 -9.61 -8.09
C LEU A 41 2.94 -10.60 -9.13
N ALA A 42 2.26 -11.73 -9.30
CA ALA A 42 2.63 -12.74 -10.30
C ALA A 42 2.57 -12.17 -11.72
N HIS A 43 1.50 -11.42 -12.04
CA HIS A 43 1.35 -10.74 -13.32
C HIS A 43 2.49 -9.72 -13.54
N ALA A 44 2.73 -8.83 -12.57
CA ALA A 44 3.75 -7.80 -12.67
C ALA A 44 5.15 -8.38 -12.92
N ARG A 45 5.54 -9.40 -12.17
CA ARG A 45 6.83 -10.08 -12.33
C ARG A 45 6.96 -10.75 -13.69
N THR A 46 5.91 -11.45 -14.15
CA THR A 46 5.89 -12.13 -15.46
C THR A 46 6.08 -11.13 -16.62
N HIS A 47 5.56 -9.90 -16.46
CA HIS A 47 5.63 -8.85 -17.48
C HIS A 47 6.80 -7.87 -17.28
N GLY A 48 7.70 -8.15 -16.33
CA GLY A 48 8.87 -7.32 -16.08
C GLY A 48 8.56 -5.93 -15.51
N TRP A 49 7.44 -5.77 -14.80
CA TRP A 49 7.12 -4.53 -14.12
C TRP A 49 8.02 -4.36 -12.89
N LEU A 50 8.28 -3.13 -12.48
CA LEU A 50 8.89 -2.85 -11.20
C LEU A 50 7.89 -3.19 -10.07
N VAL A 51 8.25 -4.13 -9.20
CA VAL A 51 7.47 -4.43 -8.00
C VAL A 51 8.03 -3.66 -6.81
N VAL A 52 7.15 -2.90 -6.13
CA VAL A 52 7.51 -2.14 -4.93
C VAL A 52 6.56 -2.51 -3.80
N LEU A 53 7.11 -3.15 -2.78
CA LEU A 53 6.40 -3.47 -1.54
C LEU A 53 6.66 -2.35 -0.54
N ILE A 54 5.60 -1.73 -0.03
CA ILE A 54 5.70 -0.55 0.81
C ILE A 54 5.04 -0.83 2.14
N LYS A 55 5.73 -0.51 3.23
CA LYS A 55 5.20 -0.64 4.58
C LYS A 55 5.39 0.64 5.37
N VAL A 56 4.42 0.99 6.21
CA VAL A 56 4.57 2.06 7.18
C VAL A 56 5.29 1.55 8.43
N GLY A 57 6.21 2.34 8.97
CA GLY A 57 6.89 1.97 10.21
C GLY A 57 7.74 3.09 10.77
N PHE A 58 8.02 2.98 12.06
CA PHE A 58 8.86 3.90 12.83
C PHE A 58 10.04 3.13 13.43
N ASP A 59 11.15 3.82 13.66
CA ASP A 59 12.27 3.27 14.42
C ASP A 59 11.80 2.82 15.82
N PRO A 60 12.53 1.88 16.50
CA PRO A 60 12.11 1.36 17.80
C PRO A 60 11.94 2.41 18.91
N HIS A 61 12.52 3.60 18.74
CA HIS A 61 12.35 4.72 19.67
C HIS A 61 11.28 5.72 19.20
N TYR A 62 10.61 5.44 18.07
CA TYR A 62 9.57 6.29 17.49
C TYR A 62 10.02 7.76 17.25
N LEU A 63 11.27 7.98 16.90
CA LEU A 63 11.82 9.33 16.65
C LEU A 63 11.18 10.01 15.44
N LEU A 64 10.84 9.23 14.40
CA LEU A 64 10.17 9.74 13.20
C LEU A 64 8.64 9.77 13.30
N GLN A 65 8.07 9.28 14.42
CA GLN A 65 6.63 9.29 14.62
C GLN A 65 6.11 10.72 14.84
N PRO A 66 5.10 11.19 14.10
CA PRO A 66 4.50 12.51 14.32
C PRO A 66 3.60 12.48 15.56
N LYS A 67 4.14 12.89 16.72
CA LYS A 67 3.49 12.79 18.04
C LYS A 67 2.14 13.53 18.12
N GLY A 68 1.98 14.63 17.37
CA GLY A 68 0.74 15.40 17.31
C GLY A 68 -0.28 14.89 16.29
N SER A 69 0.01 13.81 15.55
CA SER A 69 -0.89 13.29 14.53
C SER A 69 -2.07 12.55 15.17
N PRO A 70 -3.33 12.84 14.82
CA PRO A 70 -4.48 12.03 15.24
C PRO A 70 -4.35 10.56 14.81
N MET A 71 -3.73 10.28 13.66
CA MET A 71 -3.57 8.93 13.13
C MET A 71 -2.40 8.18 13.76
N PHE A 72 -1.21 8.80 13.81
CA PHE A 72 0.01 8.11 14.23
C PHE A 72 0.48 8.43 15.64
N GLY A 73 -0.03 9.52 16.27
CA GLY A 73 0.51 10.06 17.51
C GLY A 73 0.48 9.12 18.70
N ARG A 74 -0.35 8.07 18.65
CA ARG A 74 -0.48 7.06 19.70
C ARG A 74 0.18 5.72 19.38
N ALA A 75 0.79 5.54 18.20
CA ALA A 75 1.36 4.25 17.78
C ALA A 75 2.34 3.67 18.82
N HIS A 76 3.21 4.50 19.40
CA HIS A 76 4.15 4.07 20.44
C HIS A 76 3.48 3.56 21.72
N GLN A 77 2.26 4.02 22.03
CA GLN A 77 1.52 3.58 23.23
C GLN A 77 1.02 2.13 23.08
N PHE A 78 0.79 1.71 21.85
CA PHE A 78 0.34 0.35 21.52
C PHE A 78 1.50 -0.55 21.06
N GLY A 79 2.72 -0.02 20.97
CA GLY A 79 3.85 -0.70 20.35
C GLY A 79 3.63 -1.00 18.85
N ALA A 80 2.68 -0.28 18.21
CA ALA A 80 2.34 -0.52 16.82
C ALA A 80 3.35 0.15 15.87
N LEU A 81 3.52 -0.46 14.69
CA LEU A 81 4.38 0.06 13.63
C LEU A 81 5.86 0.22 14.02
N SER A 82 6.35 -0.54 14.99
CA SER A 82 7.77 -0.58 15.38
C SER A 82 8.55 -1.45 14.39
N LEU A 83 9.53 -0.86 13.71
CA LEU A 83 10.39 -1.57 12.77
C LEU A 83 11.26 -2.60 13.50
N GLY A 84 11.28 -3.82 12.98
CA GLY A 84 11.94 -4.96 13.60
C GLY A 84 11.04 -5.84 14.46
N ASP A 85 9.82 -5.36 14.79
CA ASP A 85 8.80 -6.18 15.41
C ASP A 85 7.93 -6.87 14.32
N SER A 86 7.36 -8.03 14.67
CA SER A 86 6.50 -8.81 13.76
C SER A 86 5.29 -8.03 13.22
N GLY A 87 4.85 -6.98 13.91
CA GLY A 87 3.77 -6.11 13.45
C GLY A 87 4.06 -5.40 12.13
N THR A 88 5.33 -5.10 11.86
CA THR A 88 5.78 -4.47 10.60
C THR A 88 6.29 -5.47 9.57
N ASP A 89 6.23 -6.76 9.84
CA ASP A 89 6.46 -7.78 8.82
C ASP A 89 5.27 -7.82 7.87
N PHE A 90 5.53 -8.11 6.59
CA PHE A 90 4.46 -8.35 5.64
C PHE A 90 3.63 -9.55 6.08
N HIS A 91 2.33 -9.51 5.76
CA HIS A 91 1.42 -10.60 6.06
C HIS A 91 1.96 -11.91 5.47
N ALA A 92 1.86 -13.02 6.24
CA ALA A 92 2.47 -14.29 5.86
C ALA A 92 1.96 -14.85 4.52
N ASP A 93 0.72 -14.50 4.15
CA ASP A 93 0.11 -14.93 2.89
C ASP A 93 0.48 -14.04 1.71
N LEU A 94 1.19 -12.92 1.91
CA LEU A 94 1.65 -12.08 0.81
C LEU A 94 2.90 -12.68 0.16
N ASP A 95 2.88 -12.85 -1.16
CA ASP A 95 4.01 -13.38 -1.94
C ASP A 95 5.12 -12.34 -2.10
N VAL A 96 5.99 -12.25 -1.11
CA VAL A 96 7.18 -11.39 -1.10
C VAL A 96 8.37 -12.16 -1.66
N GLN A 97 9.05 -11.66 -2.68
CA GLN A 97 10.18 -12.35 -3.32
C GLN A 97 11.49 -11.56 -3.23
N PRO A 98 12.65 -12.28 -3.21
CA PRO A 98 13.95 -11.64 -3.31
C PRO A 98 14.11 -10.93 -4.66
N GLY A 99 14.12 -9.67 -4.73
CA GLY A 99 14.17 -8.88 -5.96
C GLY A 99 13.09 -7.81 -6.02
N ASP A 100 12.06 -7.95 -5.20
CA ASP A 100 11.09 -6.87 -4.99
C ASP A 100 11.76 -5.72 -4.24
N LEU A 101 11.48 -4.49 -4.66
CA LEU A 101 11.96 -3.31 -3.94
C LEU A 101 11.11 -3.10 -2.68
N VAL A 102 11.72 -3.17 -1.50
CA VAL A 102 11.03 -2.92 -0.23
C VAL A 102 11.32 -1.51 0.26
N LEU A 103 10.28 -0.72 0.52
CA LEU A 103 10.39 0.63 1.06
C LEU A 103 9.61 0.78 2.37
N THR A 104 10.18 1.56 3.29
CA THR A 104 9.51 1.96 4.52
C THR A 104 9.13 3.43 4.44
N LYS A 105 7.87 3.75 4.73
CA LYS A 105 7.36 5.12 4.75
C LYS A 105 7.05 5.58 6.17
N PRO A 106 7.36 6.82 6.55
CA PRO A 106 7.04 7.37 7.87
C PRO A 106 5.70 8.10 7.92
N ARG A 107 4.94 8.14 6.82
CA ARG A 107 3.66 8.86 6.68
C ARG A 107 2.67 8.05 5.83
N VAL A 108 1.48 8.62 5.63
CA VAL A 108 0.43 7.98 4.83
C VAL A 108 0.85 7.81 3.38
N SER A 109 1.38 8.87 2.77
CA SER A 109 1.84 8.82 1.38
C SER A 109 3.13 7.98 1.24
N PRO A 110 3.22 7.10 0.24
CA PRO A 110 4.43 6.35 -0.07
C PRO A 110 5.54 7.22 -0.67
N PHE A 111 5.23 8.41 -1.16
CA PHE A 111 6.23 9.34 -1.70
C PHE A 111 6.93 10.16 -0.62
N TYR A 112 6.25 10.39 0.52
CA TYR A 112 6.79 11.27 1.55
C TYR A 112 7.96 10.62 2.30
N GLY A 113 9.15 11.19 2.14
CA GLY A 113 10.35 10.78 2.87
C GLY A 113 10.86 9.38 2.53
N THR A 114 10.59 8.90 1.31
CA THR A 114 11.04 7.60 0.81
C THR A 114 11.87 7.72 -0.46
N ALA A 115 12.48 6.61 -0.86
CA ALA A 115 13.19 6.51 -2.14
C ALA A 115 12.24 6.12 -3.32
N LEU A 116 10.89 6.22 -3.16
CA LEU A 116 9.96 5.79 -4.20
C LEU A 116 10.14 6.59 -5.49
N GLU A 117 10.06 7.91 -5.42
CA GLU A 117 10.21 8.77 -6.61
C GLU A 117 11.56 8.56 -7.33
N PRO A 118 12.71 8.57 -6.66
CA PRO A 118 13.99 8.23 -7.29
C PRO A 118 13.98 6.85 -7.97
N ALA A 119 13.38 5.82 -7.34
CA ALA A 119 13.30 4.48 -7.91
C ALA A 119 12.43 4.45 -9.18
N LEU A 120 11.26 5.10 -9.16
CA LEU A 120 10.37 5.18 -10.31
C LEU A 120 11.04 5.90 -11.48
N ARG A 121 11.72 7.03 -11.23
CA ARG A 121 12.43 7.79 -12.28
C ARG A 121 13.62 7.01 -12.85
N ALA A 122 14.41 6.34 -12.01
CA ALA A 122 15.54 5.53 -12.45
C ALA A 122 15.13 4.36 -13.36
N ASN A 123 13.90 3.86 -13.20
CA ASN A 123 13.33 2.79 -14.01
C ASN A 123 12.41 3.31 -15.12
N HIS A 124 12.38 4.63 -15.36
CA HIS A 124 11.55 5.26 -16.41
C HIS A 124 10.07 4.90 -16.32
N ILE A 125 9.55 4.71 -15.08
CA ILE A 125 8.14 4.38 -14.85
C ILE A 125 7.27 5.59 -15.19
N ASP A 126 6.18 5.33 -15.89
CA ASP A 126 5.16 6.32 -16.26
C ASP A 126 3.74 5.91 -15.86
N HIS A 127 3.55 4.66 -15.40
CA HIS A 127 2.26 4.14 -14.98
C HIS A 127 2.37 3.35 -13.68
N LEU A 128 1.55 3.71 -12.69
CA LEU A 128 1.49 3.06 -11.37
C LEU A 128 0.20 2.25 -11.24
N TYR A 129 0.34 0.97 -10.93
CA TYR A 129 -0.74 0.12 -10.45
C TYR A 129 -0.69 0.06 -8.94
N LEU A 130 -1.80 0.33 -8.27
CA LEU A 130 -1.86 0.46 -6.82
C LEU A 130 -2.77 -0.60 -6.21
N CYS A 131 -2.28 -1.29 -5.18
CA CYS A 131 -3.10 -2.16 -4.32
C CYS A 131 -2.63 -2.08 -2.87
N GLY A 132 -3.47 -2.52 -1.94
CA GLY A 132 -3.14 -2.54 -0.52
C GLY A 132 -4.16 -1.87 0.39
N VAL A 133 -3.73 -1.53 1.59
CA VAL A 133 -4.56 -0.97 2.67
C VAL A 133 -4.01 0.34 3.23
N SER A 134 -4.90 1.29 3.61
CA SER A 134 -6.31 1.21 3.28
C SER A 134 -6.62 2.05 2.04
N THR A 135 -7.69 1.67 1.34
CA THR A 135 -8.19 2.40 0.16
C THR A 135 -8.40 3.87 0.47
N SER A 136 -8.94 4.17 1.65
CA SER A 136 -9.31 5.52 2.11
C SER A 136 -8.12 6.40 2.54
N TRP A 137 -6.96 5.81 2.82
CA TRP A 137 -5.79 6.56 3.29
C TRP A 137 -4.58 6.35 2.40
N ALA A 138 -3.92 5.20 2.48
CA ALA A 138 -2.66 4.96 1.78
C ALA A 138 -2.84 4.97 0.26
N ILE A 139 -3.89 4.31 -0.26
CA ILE A 139 -4.18 4.27 -1.70
C ILE A 139 -4.63 5.66 -2.18
N GLN A 140 -5.50 6.35 -1.43
CA GLN A 140 -5.89 7.74 -1.73
C GLN A 140 -4.67 8.67 -1.82
N ALA A 141 -3.76 8.59 -0.83
CA ALA A 141 -2.56 9.41 -0.81
C ALA A 141 -1.61 9.08 -1.97
N ALA A 142 -1.38 7.79 -2.23
CA ALA A 142 -0.54 7.33 -3.33
C ALA A 142 -1.08 7.79 -4.70
N ALA A 143 -2.38 7.62 -4.92
CA ALA A 143 -3.02 7.97 -6.19
C ALA A 143 -2.98 9.48 -6.45
N ARG A 144 -3.32 10.31 -5.45
CA ARG A 144 -3.31 11.77 -5.59
C ARG A 144 -1.91 12.31 -5.81
N GLU A 145 -0.95 11.87 -5.00
CA GLU A 145 0.42 12.35 -5.12
C GLU A 145 1.10 11.82 -6.40
N GLY A 146 0.79 10.59 -6.81
CA GLY A 146 1.26 10.05 -8.10
C GLY A 146 0.67 10.80 -9.29
N HIS A 147 -0.64 11.10 -9.26
CA HIS A 147 -1.30 11.93 -10.27
C HIS A 147 -0.65 13.32 -10.40
N ASP A 148 -0.40 14.00 -9.26
CA ASP A 148 0.21 15.34 -9.24
C ASP A 148 1.70 15.32 -9.66
N ARG A 149 2.29 14.13 -9.85
CA ARG A 149 3.63 13.89 -10.39
C ARG A 149 3.61 13.38 -11.84
N ASP A 150 2.47 13.49 -12.51
CA ASP A 150 2.24 13.09 -13.91
C ASP A 150 2.34 11.59 -14.19
N TYR A 151 2.16 10.71 -13.18
CA TYR A 151 2.00 9.27 -13.43
C TYR A 151 0.56 8.95 -13.85
N ALA A 152 0.41 8.07 -14.85
CA ALA A 152 -0.86 7.38 -15.04
C ALA A 152 -1.13 6.46 -13.84
N ILE A 153 -2.36 6.42 -13.35
CA ILE A 153 -2.72 5.65 -12.15
C ILE A 153 -3.82 4.64 -12.49
N THR A 154 -3.61 3.41 -12.09
CA THR A 154 -4.65 2.37 -12.06
C THR A 154 -4.74 1.78 -10.66
N ILE A 155 -5.95 1.67 -10.11
CA ILE A 155 -6.21 1.07 -8.80
C ILE A 155 -6.83 -0.30 -9.02
N LEU A 156 -6.23 -1.32 -8.41
CA LEU A 156 -6.73 -2.69 -8.42
C LEU A 156 -7.72 -2.83 -7.26
N GLU A 157 -9.01 -2.59 -7.55
CA GLU A 157 -10.03 -2.42 -6.51
C GLU A 157 -10.20 -3.65 -5.62
N ASP A 158 -10.18 -4.85 -6.22
CA ASP A 158 -10.31 -6.12 -5.52
C ASP A 158 -9.08 -6.54 -4.73
N ALA A 159 -7.92 -5.92 -5.01
CA ALA A 159 -6.69 -6.04 -4.22
C ALA A 159 -6.52 -4.87 -3.22
N CYS A 160 -7.57 -4.10 -2.93
CA CYS A 160 -7.61 -3.05 -1.93
C CYS A 160 -8.68 -3.33 -0.87
N ALA A 161 -8.48 -2.83 0.35
CA ALA A 161 -9.47 -2.87 1.41
C ALA A 161 -9.41 -1.59 2.26
N ALA A 162 -10.50 -1.26 2.96
CA ALA A 162 -10.60 -0.15 3.92
C ALA A 162 -11.14 -0.67 5.26
N ALA A 163 -11.58 0.20 6.14
CA ALA A 163 -12.21 -0.23 7.39
C ALA A 163 -13.50 -1.03 7.14
N ASP A 164 -14.24 -0.67 6.09
CA ASP A 164 -15.42 -1.37 5.61
C ASP A 164 -15.67 -1.11 4.11
N ALA A 165 -16.65 -1.82 3.54
CA ALA A 165 -17.03 -1.72 2.13
C ALA A 165 -17.55 -0.32 1.75
N ASN A 166 -18.23 0.40 2.65
CA ASN A 166 -18.76 1.73 2.36
C ASN A 166 -17.63 2.75 2.20
N GLU A 167 -16.65 2.71 3.09
CA GLU A 167 -15.45 3.56 3.05
C GLU A 167 -14.63 3.25 1.79
N HIS A 168 -14.45 1.96 1.47
CA HIS A 168 -13.77 1.50 0.26
C HIS A 168 -14.43 2.06 -1.00
N HIS A 169 -15.74 1.81 -1.20
CA HIS A 169 -16.46 2.28 -2.38
C HIS A 169 -16.53 3.81 -2.46
N ALA A 170 -16.66 4.51 -1.32
CA ALA A 170 -16.61 5.96 -1.30
C ALA A 170 -15.26 6.49 -1.81
N SER A 171 -14.17 5.85 -1.39
CA SER A 171 -12.81 6.19 -1.84
C SER A 171 -12.63 5.95 -3.34
N LEU A 172 -13.07 4.80 -3.85
CA LEU A 172 -12.98 4.49 -5.29
C LEU A 172 -13.76 5.48 -6.15
N ARG A 173 -14.98 5.87 -5.72
CA ARG A 173 -15.76 6.90 -6.45
C ARG A 173 -15.02 8.24 -6.56
N MET A 174 -14.28 8.64 -5.53
CA MET A 174 -13.47 9.87 -5.58
C MET A 174 -12.26 9.71 -6.49
N LEU A 175 -11.57 8.57 -6.37
CA LEU A 175 -10.35 8.28 -7.12
C LEU A 175 -10.59 8.05 -8.60
N GLY A 176 -11.75 7.57 -9.01
CA GLY A 176 -12.14 7.38 -10.41
C GLY A 176 -12.17 8.66 -11.26
N ARG A 177 -11.89 9.84 -10.66
CA ARG A 177 -11.72 11.10 -11.39
C ARG A 177 -10.27 11.34 -11.84
N ILE A 178 -9.32 10.64 -11.24
CA ILE A 178 -7.87 10.83 -11.47
C ILE A 178 -7.15 9.51 -11.76
N ALA A 179 -7.85 8.39 -11.65
CA ALA A 179 -7.29 7.06 -11.83
C ALA A 179 -8.28 6.16 -12.56
N GLU A 180 -7.75 5.17 -13.27
CA GLU A 180 -8.53 4.03 -13.72
C GLU A 180 -8.79 3.10 -12.53
N ILE A 181 -9.99 2.54 -12.45
CA ILE A 181 -10.36 1.53 -11.44
C ILE A 181 -10.62 0.23 -12.19
N CYS A 182 -9.90 -0.82 -11.86
CA CYS A 182 -10.09 -2.13 -12.47
C CYS A 182 -9.90 -3.26 -11.46
N LYS A 183 -10.29 -4.47 -11.85
CA LYS A 183 -9.99 -5.70 -11.11
C LYS A 183 -8.71 -6.34 -11.62
N VAL A 184 -8.05 -7.10 -10.76
CA VAL A 184 -6.81 -7.82 -11.10
C VAL A 184 -7.00 -8.74 -12.31
N ALA A 185 -8.15 -9.37 -12.43
CA ALA A 185 -8.48 -10.23 -13.58
C ALA A 185 -8.48 -9.50 -14.94
N HIS A 186 -8.50 -8.17 -14.95
CA HIS A 186 -8.48 -7.35 -16.16
C HIS A 186 -7.11 -6.72 -16.45
N LEU A 187 -6.06 -7.13 -15.73
CA LEU A 187 -4.68 -6.69 -16.03
C LEU A 187 -4.27 -7.16 -17.44
N ALA A 188 -3.74 -6.21 -18.23
CA ALA A 188 -3.28 -6.43 -19.60
C ALA A 188 -1.75 -6.27 -19.73
#